data_8040d36a4a8857cf03ddbf42429f9dce
#
_entry.id   8040d36a4a8857cf03ddbf42429f9dce
#
_cell.length_a   1.000
_cell.length_b   1.000
_cell.length_c   1.000
_cell.angle_alpha   90.00
_cell.angle_beta   90.00
_cell.angle_gamma   90.00
#
_symmetry.space_group_name_H-M   'P 1'
#
loop_
_entity.id
_entity.type
_entity.pdbx_description
1 polymer ?
#
loop_
_entity_poly.entity_id
_entity_poly.type
_entity_poly.pdbx_seq_one_letter_code
_entity_poly.pdbx_strand_id
1 'polypeptide(L)'
;MLQVLVAHKKSALRTLPFETSKDFIMLDILVLAAGKGTRMRSDLPKVLHPIGGKALVQHVVDTARKVGGEQILIIVGHGAEKVEERMAAADVKFVLQAQQLGTGHAVQQALPQLRNDATVLILYGDVPLTRAETLQKLIAGVSETQMGLLTVNMQDPTGYGRIVRDEKGAVVAIVEHKDASDAQKKIAEINTGIMAVKAVHLQKWLPQLNNNNAQGEFYLTDIIAMCKADGVAIHVEQPAAVEEVEGINNRQQQAALERFYQKQKANELMVAGVTLLDPARIDIRGTISAGRDVVIDVNCVFEGEVILGDGVVIEPNSIIINSKIGNDT
;
A
#
# COMPACT_ATOMS: atom_id res chain seq x y z
N MET A 1 74.45 -9.74 32.16
CA MET A 1 73.53 -10.29 31.14
C MET A 1 72.31 -10.75 31.87
N LEU A 2 71.28 -9.95 31.88
CA LEU A 2 69.95 -10.29 32.43
C LEU A 2 68.94 -10.43 31.25
N GLN A 3 68.46 -11.65 31.05
CA GLN A 3 67.37 -11.90 30.09
C GLN A 3 66.07 -11.70 30.85
N VAL A 4 65.25 -10.78 30.36
CA VAL A 4 63.84 -10.56 30.79
C VAL A 4 62.93 -11.35 29.92
N LEU A 5 62.26 -12.36 30.47
CA LEU A 5 61.21 -13.12 29.83
C LEU A 5 59.91 -12.32 29.92
N VAL A 6 59.36 -11.88 28.77
CA VAL A 6 58.03 -11.27 28.68
C VAL A 6 57.02 -12.35 28.30
N ALA A 7 56.18 -12.70 29.27
CA ALA A 7 55.07 -13.64 29.05
C ALA A 7 53.86 -12.90 28.40
N HIS A 8 53.53 -13.22 27.13
CA HIS A 8 52.33 -12.78 26.50
C HIS A 8 51.13 -13.63 26.97
N LYS A 9 50.27 -13.07 27.78
CA LYS A 9 48.91 -13.59 28.01
C LYS A 9 48.05 -13.30 26.80
N LYS A 10 47.74 -14.32 26.00
CA LYS A 10 46.69 -14.26 25.00
C LYS A 10 45.33 -14.28 25.69
N SER A 11 44.68 -13.13 25.79
CA SER A 11 43.28 -12.98 26.14
C SER A 11 42.45 -13.51 24.97
N ALA A 12 41.79 -14.65 25.12
CA ALA A 12 40.81 -15.16 24.21
C ALA A 12 39.52 -14.35 24.37
N LEU A 13 39.32 -13.35 23.52
CA LEU A 13 37.99 -12.75 23.30
C LEU A 13 37.09 -13.83 22.67
N ARG A 14 36.21 -14.40 23.52
CA ARG A 14 35.03 -15.15 23.02
C ARG A 14 34.14 -14.16 22.30
N THR A 15 34.17 -14.13 20.97
CA THR A 15 33.11 -13.58 20.17
C THR A 15 31.88 -14.45 20.37
N LEU A 16 30.92 -13.94 21.15
CA LEU A 16 29.56 -14.47 21.16
C LEU A 16 28.97 -14.23 19.75
N PRO A 17 28.41 -15.24 19.10
CA PRO A 17 27.68 -14.98 17.88
C PRO A 17 26.45 -14.13 18.24
N PHE A 18 26.40 -12.93 17.69
CA PHE A 18 25.16 -12.17 17.62
C PHE A 18 24.29 -12.89 16.59
N GLU A 19 23.56 -13.92 17.03
CA GLU A 19 22.42 -14.44 16.29
C GLU A 19 21.32 -13.39 16.35
N THR A 20 21.29 -12.48 15.39
CA THR A 20 20.06 -11.82 15.02
C THR A 20 19.21 -12.86 14.31
N SER A 21 18.41 -13.62 15.06
CA SER A 21 17.23 -14.26 14.49
C SER A 21 16.33 -13.11 14.03
N LYS A 22 16.43 -12.72 12.76
CA LYS A 22 15.29 -12.11 12.10
C LYS A 22 14.22 -13.18 12.13
N ASP A 23 13.29 -13.09 13.08
CA ASP A 23 12.07 -13.86 13.01
C ASP A 23 11.46 -13.57 11.64
N PHE A 24 11.50 -14.59 10.79
CA PHE A 24 11.01 -14.48 9.41
C PHE A 24 9.49 -14.38 9.51
N ILE A 25 8.96 -13.17 9.42
CA ILE A 25 7.50 -12.95 9.44
C ILE A 25 6.96 -13.53 8.14
N MET A 26 6.26 -14.66 8.23
CA MET A 26 5.50 -15.21 7.11
C MET A 26 4.39 -14.21 6.76
N LEU A 27 4.44 -13.61 5.56
CA LEU A 27 3.54 -12.53 5.15
C LEU A 27 2.70 -12.94 3.94
N ASP A 28 1.39 -13.09 4.16
CA ASP A 28 0.38 -13.22 3.10
C ASP A 28 -0.25 -11.84 2.82
N ILE A 29 -0.40 -11.49 1.56
CA ILE A 29 -0.99 -10.20 1.17
C ILE A 29 -2.27 -10.44 0.39
N LEU A 30 -3.35 -9.82 0.84
CA LEU A 30 -4.64 -9.79 0.14
C LEU A 30 -4.81 -8.43 -0.52
N VAL A 31 -5.10 -8.41 -1.82
CA VAL A 31 -5.41 -7.20 -2.57
C VAL A 31 -6.86 -7.25 -3.02
N LEU A 32 -7.72 -6.42 -2.43
CA LEU A 32 -9.14 -6.34 -2.75
C LEU A 32 -9.34 -5.60 -4.08
N ALA A 33 -9.74 -6.32 -5.13
CA ALA A 33 -9.89 -5.78 -6.49
C ALA A 33 -11.22 -6.18 -7.17
N ALA A 34 -12.21 -6.68 -6.41
CA ALA A 34 -13.46 -7.25 -6.93
C ALA A 34 -14.57 -6.22 -7.24
N GLY A 35 -14.37 -4.95 -6.88
CA GLY A 35 -15.40 -3.91 -6.96
C GLY A 35 -15.80 -3.53 -8.39
N LYS A 36 -17.11 -3.22 -8.61
CA LYS A 36 -17.66 -2.86 -9.93
C LYS A 36 -17.15 -1.54 -10.51
N GLY A 37 -16.71 -0.59 -9.69
CA GLY A 37 -16.15 0.69 -10.14
C GLY A 37 -17.08 1.55 -11.02
N THR A 38 -18.39 1.49 -10.83
CA THR A 38 -19.41 2.12 -11.70
C THR A 38 -19.22 3.63 -11.88
N ARG A 39 -18.66 4.32 -10.86
CA ARG A 39 -18.37 5.77 -10.91
C ARG A 39 -17.25 6.14 -11.88
N MET A 40 -16.45 5.17 -12.35
CA MET A 40 -15.42 5.39 -13.39
C MET A 40 -16.01 5.55 -14.77
N ARG A 41 -17.27 5.11 -15.00
CA ARG A 41 -17.96 5.13 -16.30
C ARG A 41 -17.08 4.56 -17.43
N SER A 42 -16.59 3.34 -17.24
CA SER A 42 -15.61 2.69 -18.11
C SER A 42 -15.84 1.19 -18.15
N ASP A 43 -15.59 0.56 -19.31
CA ASP A 43 -15.56 -0.89 -19.47
C ASP A 43 -14.27 -1.53 -18.96
N LEU A 44 -13.27 -0.68 -18.64
CA LEU A 44 -12.05 -1.12 -17.98
C LEU A 44 -12.31 -1.24 -16.47
N PRO A 45 -11.99 -2.38 -15.84
CA PRO A 45 -12.05 -2.52 -14.40
C PRO A 45 -11.32 -1.36 -13.68
N LYS A 46 -11.94 -0.84 -12.62
CA LYS A 46 -11.43 0.33 -11.88
C LYS A 46 -9.94 0.23 -11.56
N VAL A 47 -9.51 -0.92 -11.08
CA VAL A 47 -8.13 -1.18 -10.64
C VAL A 47 -7.10 -1.25 -11.78
N LEU A 48 -7.56 -1.31 -13.04
CA LEU A 48 -6.69 -1.30 -14.23
C LEU A 48 -6.47 0.10 -14.81
N HIS A 49 -7.18 1.13 -14.32
CA HIS A 49 -6.90 2.51 -14.73
C HIS A 49 -5.50 2.93 -14.29
N PRO A 50 -4.78 3.75 -15.06
CA PRO A 50 -3.39 4.07 -14.78
C PRO A 50 -3.24 5.29 -13.86
N ILE A 51 -2.13 5.27 -13.10
CA ILE A 51 -1.43 6.42 -12.51
C ILE A 51 0.04 6.30 -12.95
N GLY A 52 0.63 7.38 -13.45
CA GLY A 52 2.00 7.38 -13.95
C GLY A 52 2.27 6.31 -15.01
N GLY A 53 1.26 6.02 -15.88
CA GLY A 53 1.34 4.99 -16.91
C GLY A 53 1.19 3.53 -16.43
N LYS A 54 1.03 3.28 -15.12
CA LYS A 54 0.94 1.96 -14.50
C LYS A 54 -0.44 1.75 -13.87
N ALA A 55 -1.06 0.56 -14.04
CA ALA A 55 -2.36 0.22 -13.45
C ALA A 55 -2.35 0.40 -11.91
N LEU A 56 -3.47 0.85 -11.33
CA LEU A 56 -3.60 1.05 -9.88
C LEU A 56 -3.20 -0.20 -9.10
N VAL A 57 -3.77 -1.35 -9.47
CA VAL A 57 -3.47 -2.63 -8.80
C VAL A 57 -2.00 -3.02 -8.94
N GLN A 58 -1.32 -2.65 -10.04
CA GLN A 58 0.10 -2.92 -10.21
C GLN A 58 0.97 -2.14 -9.22
N HIS A 59 0.62 -0.88 -8.92
CA HIS A 59 1.29 -0.12 -7.87
C HIS A 59 1.17 -0.82 -6.52
N VAL A 60 -0.04 -1.31 -6.18
CA VAL A 60 -0.29 -2.03 -4.93
C VAL A 60 0.51 -3.32 -4.85
N VAL A 61 0.53 -4.12 -5.92
CA VAL A 61 1.32 -5.37 -5.99
C VAL A 61 2.81 -5.09 -5.91
N ASP A 62 3.31 -4.05 -6.58
CA ASP A 62 4.73 -3.67 -6.49
C ASP A 62 5.11 -3.25 -5.05
N THR A 63 4.21 -2.57 -4.34
CA THR A 63 4.41 -2.24 -2.92
C THR A 63 4.33 -3.49 -2.04
N ALA A 64 3.40 -4.42 -2.33
CA ALA A 64 3.30 -5.72 -1.66
C ALA A 64 4.61 -6.52 -1.75
N ARG A 65 5.24 -6.53 -2.92
CA ARG A 65 6.56 -7.17 -3.12
C ARG A 65 7.65 -6.49 -2.30
N LYS A 66 7.66 -5.15 -2.24
CA LYS A 66 8.67 -4.38 -1.47
C LYS A 66 8.59 -4.62 0.03
N VAL A 67 7.42 -4.91 0.58
CA VAL A 67 7.27 -5.24 2.01
C VAL A 67 7.57 -6.70 2.33
N GLY A 68 7.92 -7.51 1.33
CA GLY A 68 8.31 -8.91 1.50
C GLY A 68 7.12 -9.89 1.49
N GLY A 69 6.05 -9.56 0.77
CA GLY A 69 4.93 -10.49 0.57
C GLY A 69 5.39 -11.77 -0.12
N GLU A 70 5.29 -12.91 0.57
CA GLU A 70 5.66 -14.22 0.02
C GLU A 70 4.55 -14.84 -0.82
N GLN A 71 3.29 -14.52 -0.50
CA GLN A 71 2.11 -14.89 -1.25
C GLN A 71 1.23 -13.65 -1.45
N ILE A 72 0.90 -13.34 -2.70
CA ILE A 72 0.01 -12.23 -3.05
C ILE A 72 -1.25 -12.82 -3.67
N LEU A 73 -2.39 -12.62 -2.98
CA LEU A 73 -3.71 -13.05 -3.41
C LEU A 73 -4.51 -11.84 -3.87
N ILE A 74 -4.82 -11.73 -5.17
CA ILE A 74 -5.69 -10.68 -5.69
C ILE A 74 -7.12 -11.21 -5.71
N ILE A 75 -8.00 -10.58 -4.93
CA ILE A 75 -9.42 -10.93 -4.91
C ILE A 75 -10.11 -10.20 -6.05
N VAL A 76 -10.48 -10.94 -7.07
CA VAL A 76 -11.10 -10.46 -8.30
C VAL A 76 -12.61 -10.73 -8.32
N GLY A 77 -13.35 -9.98 -9.13
CA GLY A 77 -14.80 -10.13 -9.26
C GLY A 77 -15.28 -9.55 -10.57
N HIS A 78 -15.78 -8.33 -10.58
CA HIS A 78 -16.18 -7.69 -11.84
C HIS A 78 -14.99 -7.47 -12.76
N GLY A 79 -15.03 -8.06 -13.98
CA GLY A 79 -13.95 -7.98 -14.95
C GLY A 79 -12.70 -8.80 -14.56
N ALA A 80 -12.89 -9.89 -13.81
CA ALA A 80 -11.83 -10.78 -13.33
C ALA A 80 -10.84 -11.16 -14.43
N GLU A 81 -11.32 -11.64 -15.58
CA GLU A 81 -10.48 -12.07 -16.70
C GLU A 81 -9.45 -11.02 -17.13
N LYS A 82 -9.87 -9.74 -17.23
CA LYS A 82 -8.97 -8.63 -17.61
C LYS A 82 -7.92 -8.36 -16.54
N VAL A 83 -8.30 -8.49 -15.26
CA VAL A 83 -7.36 -8.29 -14.13
C VAL A 83 -6.37 -9.45 -14.07
N GLU A 84 -6.84 -10.69 -14.22
CA GLU A 84 -6.02 -11.89 -14.23
C GLU A 84 -5.00 -11.85 -15.39
N GLU A 85 -5.45 -11.56 -16.61
CA GLU A 85 -4.58 -11.41 -17.79
C GLU A 85 -3.48 -10.36 -17.54
N ARG A 86 -3.87 -9.18 -17.01
CA ARG A 86 -2.93 -8.06 -16.82
C ARG A 86 -1.95 -8.27 -15.68
N MET A 87 -2.36 -9.02 -14.65
CA MET A 87 -1.61 -9.18 -13.40
C MET A 87 -0.95 -10.55 -13.26
N ALA A 88 -1.06 -11.42 -14.27
CA ALA A 88 -0.46 -12.76 -14.24
C ALA A 88 1.05 -12.70 -13.97
N ALA A 89 1.48 -13.30 -12.87
CA ALA A 89 2.88 -13.43 -12.47
C ALA A 89 3.03 -14.66 -11.56
N ALA A 90 4.24 -15.20 -11.46
CA ALA A 90 4.50 -16.44 -10.71
C ALA A 90 4.21 -16.33 -9.20
N ASP A 91 4.32 -15.12 -8.65
CA ASP A 91 4.10 -14.78 -7.23
C ASP A 91 2.67 -14.31 -6.91
N VAL A 92 1.79 -14.24 -7.93
CA VAL A 92 0.41 -13.77 -7.80
C VAL A 92 -0.57 -14.92 -8.01
N LYS A 93 -1.54 -15.04 -7.12
CA LYS A 93 -2.68 -15.94 -7.24
C LYS A 93 -3.98 -15.12 -7.25
N PHE A 94 -5.02 -15.66 -7.86
CA PHE A 94 -6.32 -15.02 -7.93
C PHE A 94 -7.36 -15.78 -7.13
N VAL A 95 -8.25 -15.02 -6.48
CA VAL A 95 -9.37 -15.54 -5.70
C VAL A 95 -10.64 -14.90 -6.22
N LEU A 96 -11.57 -15.69 -6.72
CA LEU A 96 -12.82 -15.16 -7.27
C LEU A 96 -13.83 -14.86 -6.16
N GLN A 97 -14.25 -13.60 -6.06
CA GLN A 97 -15.46 -13.19 -5.37
C GLN A 97 -16.62 -13.15 -6.37
N ALA A 98 -17.33 -14.25 -6.53
CA ALA A 98 -18.40 -14.36 -7.53
C ALA A 98 -19.58 -13.40 -7.28
N GLN A 99 -19.90 -13.14 -6.01
CA GLN A 99 -20.92 -12.18 -5.58
C GLN A 99 -20.27 -11.11 -4.72
N GLN A 100 -20.43 -9.84 -5.08
CA GLN A 100 -19.84 -8.71 -4.34
C GLN A 100 -20.74 -8.35 -3.14
N LEU A 101 -20.64 -9.16 -2.08
CA LEU A 101 -21.43 -9.02 -0.85
C LEU A 101 -20.70 -8.24 0.27
N GLY A 102 -19.71 -7.44 -0.08
CA GLY A 102 -18.95 -6.61 0.86
C GLY A 102 -17.48 -7.03 1.00
N THR A 103 -16.72 -6.21 1.73
CA THR A 103 -15.27 -6.39 1.91
C THR A 103 -14.93 -7.58 2.81
N GLY A 104 -15.72 -7.83 3.84
CA GLY A 104 -15.59 -9.02 4.67
C GLY A 104 -15.80 -10.31 3.88
N HIS A 105 -16.84 -10.35 3.02
CA HIS A 105 -17.08 -11.47 2.11
C HIS A 105 -15.92 -11.69 1.14
N ALA A 106 -15.30 -10.60 0.65
CA ALA A 106 -14.12 -10.72 -0.21
C ALA A 106 -12.98 -11.45 0.49
N VAL A 107 -12.64 -11.06 1.72
CA VAL A 107 -11.59 -11.69 2.52
C VAL A 107 -11.95 -13.14 2.89
N GLN A 108 -13.23 -13.44 3.16
CA GLN A 108 -13.71 -14.82 3.40
C GLN A 108 -13.37 -15.77 2.23
N GLN A 109 -13.43 -15.29 0.97
CA GLN A 109 -13.10 -16.12 -0.19
C GLN A 109 -11.63 -16.54 -0.19
N ALA A 110 -10.75 -15.75 0.41
CA ALA A 110 -9.31 -16.03 0.46
C ALA A 110 -8.90 -16.94 1.64
N LEU A 111 -9.75 -17.11 2.65
CA LEU A 111 -9.41 -17.90 3.85
C LEU A 111 -8.80 -19.27 3.57
N PRO A 112 -9.31 -20.09 2.60
CA PRO A 112 -8.74 -21.43 2.33
C PRO A 112 -7.31 -21.40 1.79
N GLN A 113 -6.84 -20.25 1.32
CA GLN A 113 -5.50 -20.10 0.74
C GLN A 113 -4.50 -19.44 1.69
N LEU A 114 -4.96 -18.93 2.85
CA LEU A 114 -4.10 -18.31 3.85
C LEU A 114 -3.32 -19.38 4.62
N ARG A 115 -2.04 -19.09 4.87
CA ARG A 115 -1.20 -19.91 5.74
C ARG A 115 -1.53 -19.62 7.21
N ASN A 116 -1.67 -20.65 8.03
CA ASN A 116 -2.17 -20.51 9.41
C ASN A 116 -1.32 -19.56 10.28
N ASP A 117 0.01 -19.64 10.13
CA ASP A 117 0.95 -18.86 10.96
C ASP A 117 1.29 -17.49 10.36
N ALA A 118 0.70 -17.16 9.20
CA ALA A 118 1.01 -15.92 8.50
C ALA A 118 0.44 -14.70 9.22
N THR A 119 1.16 -13.58 9.09
CA THR A 119 0.57 -12.26 9.17
C THR A 119 -0.08 -11.95 7.83
N VAL A 120 -1.33 -11.52 7.84
CA VAL A 120 -2.10 -11.18 6.66
C VAL A 120 -2.19 -9.67 6.56
N LEU A 121 -1.65 -9.10 5.47
CA LEU A 121 -1.79 -7.69 5.13
C LEU A 121 -2.91 -7.53 4.10
N ILE A 122 -3.93 -6.74 4.43
CA ILE A 122 -5.08 -6.48 3.56
C ILE A 122 -4.91 -5.10 2.94
N LEU A 123 -4.87 -5.06 1.61
CA LEU A 123 -4.70 -3.88 0.77
C LEU A 123 -5.89 -3.73 -0.18
N TYR A 124 -6.05 -2.54 -0.74
CA TYR A 124 -7.08 -2.24 -1.73
C TYR A 124 -6.43 -1.92 -3.07
N GLY A 125 -6.87 -2.58 -4.15
CA GLY A 125 -6.32 -2.43 -5.49
C GLY A 125 -6.51 -1.06 -6.13
N ASP A 126 -7.32 -0.20 -5.51
CA ASP A 126 -7.60 1.18 -5.92
C ASP A 126 -6.93 2.24 -5.04
N VAL A 127 -6.05 1.81 -4.10
CA VAL A 127 -5.24 2.69 -3.23
C VAL A 127 -3.76 2.56 -3.63
N PRO A 128 -3.33 3.20 -4.74
CA PRO A 128 -2.08 2.88 -5.42
C PRO A 128 -0.82 3.46 -4.77
N LEU A 129 -0.95 4.47 -3.90
CA LEU A 129 0.19 5.28 -3.47
C LEU A 129 0.68 4.97 -2.05
N THR A 130 0.16 3.90 -1.43
CA THR A 130 0.61 3.47 -0.09
C THR A 130 2.10 3.10 -0.13
N ARG A 131 2.86 3.68 0.81
CA ARG A 131 4.30 3.48 0.88
C ARG A 131 4.67 2.19 1.61
N ALA A 132 5.77 1.58 1.17
CA ALA A 132 6.30 0.38 1.82
C ALA A 132 6.68 0.62 3.28
N GLU A 133 7.26 1.79 3.59
CA GLU A 133 7.68 2.16 4.94
C GLU A 133 6.47 2.26 5.91
N THR A 134 5.35 2.80 5.43
CA THR A 134 4.10 2.87 6.19
C THR A 134 3.57 1.46 6.51
N LEU A 135 3.56 0.58 5.50
CA LEU A 135 3.12 -0.80 5.68
C LEU A 135 4.07 -1.63 6.56
N GLN A 136 5.38 -1.41 6.46
CA GLN A 136 6.36 -2.08 7.31
C GLN A 136 6.16 -1.75 8.79
N LYS A 137 5.88 -0.48 9.12
CA LYS A 137 5.53 -0.06 10.50
C LYS A 137 4.25 -0.72 10.98
N LEU A 138 3.23 -0.77 10.11
CA LEU A 138 1.97 -1.43 10.42
C LEU A 138 2.17 -2.92 10.73
N ILE A 139 2.92 -3.63 9.89
CA ILE A 139 3.22 -5.07 10.03
C ILE A 139 4.04 -5.32 11.31
N ALA A 140 5.02 -4.47 11.61
CA ALA A 140 5.87 -4.60 12.80
C ALA A 140 5.07 -4.52 14.12
N GLY A 141 3.89 -3.88 14.11
CA GLY A 141 2.99 -3.83 15.26
C GLY A 141 2.11 -5.07 15.44
N VAL A 142 2.22 -6.10 14.57
CA VAL A 142 1.35 -7.29 14.62
C VAL A 142 1.97 -8.40 15.45
N SER A 143 1.19 -8.98 16.35
CA SER A 143 1.53 -10.17 17.14
C SER A 143 0.29 -11.04 17.35
N GLU A 144 0.44 -12.14 18.10
CA GLU A 144 -0.69 -12.99 18.51
C GLU A 144 -1.76 -12.22 19.32
N THR A 145 -1.37 -11.14 19.99
CA THR A 145 -2.24 -10.34 20.86
C THR A 145 -2.48 -8.93 20.35
N GLN A 146 -2.03 -8.62 19.14
CA GLN A 146 -2.14 -7.27 18.57
C GLN A 146 -2.29 -7.31 17.05
N MET A 147 -3.30 -6.60 16.51
CA MET A 147 -3.46 -6.33 15.08
C MET A 147 -3.05 -4.90 14.73
N GLY A 148 -2.66 -4.66 13.48
CA GLY A 148 -2.37 -3.35 12.92
C GLY A 148 -3.58 -2.77 12.18
N LEU A 149 -3.87 -1.49 12.37
CA LEU A 149 -4.89 -0.72 11.67
C LEU A 149 -4.30 0.59 11.15
N LEU A 150 -4.40 0.84 9.85
CA LEU A 150 -3.96 2.10 9.26
C LEU A 150 -5.14 3.08 9.24
N THR A 151 -4.97 4.21 9.92
CA THR A 151 -5.96 5.30 9.99
C THR A 151 -5.37 6.59 9.45
N VAL A 152 -6.21 7.57 9.14
CA VAL A 152 -5.75 8.91 8.78
C VAL A 152 -6.78 9.96 9.20
N ASN A 153 -6.33 11.17 9.51
CA ASN A 153 -7.20 12.31 9.74
C ASN A 153 -7.46 13.04 8.42
N MET A 154 -8.73 13.18 8.04
CA MET A 154 -9.15 13.88 6.82
C MET A 154 -9.96 15.14 7.16
N GLN A 155 -9.79 16.19 6.35
CA GLN A 155 -10.62 17.41 6.45
C GLN A 155 -12.08 17.12 6.07
N ASP A 156 -12.29 16.35 5.02
CA ASP A 156 -13.61 15.84 4.62
C ASP A 156 -13.63 14.33 4.68
N PRO A 157 -14.13 13.75 5.80
CA PRO A 157 -14.19 12.30 5.97
C PRO A 157 -15.44 11.68 5.35
N THR A 158 -16.19 12.38 4.50
CA THR A 158 -17.43 11.88 3.89
C THR A 158 -17.19 10.60 3.10
N GLY A 159 -18.02 9.59 3.36
CA GLY A 159 -17.98 8.30 2.68
C GLY A 159 -17.05 7.27 3.29
N TYR A 160 -16.24 7.62 4.28
CA TYR A 160 -15.33 6.69 4.97
C TYR A 160 -15.91 6.20 6.30
N GLY A 161 -15.46 5.04 6.78
CA GLY A 161 -15.72 4.54 8.13
C GLY A 161 -14.99 5.40 9.17
N ARG A 162 -15.65 5.69 10.28
CA ARG A 162 -15.11 6.52 11.37
C ARG A 162 -14.46 5.67 12.44
N ILE A 163 -13.29 6.08 12.91
CA ILE A 163 -12.59 5.46 14.03
C ILE A 163 -13.21 5.94 15.34
N VAL A 164 -13.84 5.03 16.07
CA VAL A 164 -14.40 5.34 17.39
C VAL A 164 -13.41 4.91 18.45
N ARG A 165 -13.07 5.84 19.36
CA ARG A 165 -12.15 5.60 20.47
C ARG A 165 -12.87 5.70 21.81
N ASP A 166 -12.39 4.95 22.79
CA ASP A 166 -12.84 5.09 24.18
C ASP A 166 -12.15 6.26 24.89
N GLU A 167 -12.51 6.48 26.16
CA GLU A 167 -11.96 7.55 26.99
C GLU A 167 -10.43 7.45 27.21
N LYS A 168 -9.85 6.27 26.99
CA LYS A 168 -8.40 6.02 27.07
C LYS A 168 -7.69 6.18 25.74
N GLY A 169 -8.44 6.52 24.67
CA GLY A 169 -7.92 6.69 23.33
C GLY A 169 -7.74 5.37 22.54
N ALA A 170 -8.15 4.23 23.08
CA ALA A 170 -8.11 2.96 22.37
C ALA A 170 -9.22 2.88 21.30
N VAL A 171 -8.90 2.31 20.13
CA VAL A 171 -9.91 2.04 19.09
C VAL A 171 -10.86 0.97 19.58
N VAL A 172 -12.17 1.26 19.53
CA VAL A 172 -13.22 0.35 20.00
C VAL A 172 -14.19 -0.09 18.90
N ALA A 173 -14.31 0.68 17.84
CA ALA A 173 -15.16 0.35 16.70
C ALA A 173 -14.75 1.16 15.46
N ILE A 174 -15.12 0.65 14.31
CA ILE A 174 -15.22 1.40 13.07
C ILE A 174 -16.69 1.46 12.69
N VAL A 175 -17.22 2.67 12.46
CA VAL A 175 -18.62 2.86 12.08
C VAL A 175 -18.65 3.40 10.66
N GLU A 176 -19.25 2.64 9.76
CA GLU A 176 -19.37 3.02 8.35
C GLU A 176 -20.21 4.30 8.20
N HIS A 177 -19.88 5.12 7.17
CA HIS A 177 -20.53 6.44 7.00
C HIS A 177 -22.05 6.39 6.99
N LYS A 178 -22.64 5.34 6.40
CA LYS A 178 -24.10 5.20 6.27
C LYS A 178 -24.77 4.78 7.58
N ASP A 179 -24.03 4.15 8.47
CA ASP A 179 -24.51 3.69 9.79
C ASP A 179 -24.14 4.68 10.91
N ALA A 180 -23.32 5.71 10.60
CA ALA A 180 -22.83 6.66 11.59
C ALA A 180 -23.89 7.68 12.01
N SER A 181 -23.99 7.92 13.31
CA SER A 181 -24.75 9.03 13.88
C SER A 181 -24.15 10.39 13.48
N ASP A 182 -24.93 11.47 13.64
CA ASP A 182 -24.44 12.82 13.33
C ASP A 182 -23.23 13.24 14.19
N ALA A 183 -23.12 12.75 15.41
CA ALA A 183 -21.94 12.95 16.26
C ALA A 183 -20.73 12.18 15.70
N GLN A 184 -20.91 10.93 15.30
CA GLN A 184 -19.84 10.12 14.72
C GLN A 184 -19.38 10.65 13.37
N LYS A 185 -20.26 11.19 12.54
CA LYS A 185 -19.89 11.81 11.25
C LYS A 185 -18.92 12.99 11.38
N LYS A 186 -18.83 13.60 12.55
CA LYS A 186 -17.89 14.71 12.86
C LYS A 186 -16.48 14.23 13.18
N ILE A 187 -16.28 12.93 13.40
CA ILE A 187 -14.95 12.38 13.65
C ILE A 187 -14.13 12.50 12.37
N ALA A 188 -12.96 13.15 12.48
CA ALA A 188 -12.04 13.36 11.35
C ALA A 188 -11.17 12.14 11.07
N GLU A 189 -10.93 11.28 12.08
CA GLU A 189 -10.14 10.06 11.92
C GLU A 189 -10.96 8.97 11.22
N ILE A 190 -10.43 8.51 10.09
CA ILE A 190 -11.11 7.54 9.23
C ILE A 190 -10.33 6.22 9.15
N ASN A 191 -11.07 5.16 8.85
CA ASN A 191 -10.52 3.88 8.45
C ASN A 191 -10.09 3.92 6.99
N THR A 192 -8.83 3.57 6.72
CA THR A 192 -8.33 3.45 5.34
C THR A 192 -8.72 2.11 4.70
N GLY A 193 -9.17 1.15 5.50
CA GLY A 193 -9.39 -0.24 5.11
C GLY A 193 -8.13 -1.11 5.20
N ILE A 194 -6.94 -0.51 5.17
CA ILE A 194 -5.67 -1.23 5.24
C ILE A 194 -5.43 -1.72 6.67
N MET A 195 -5.21 -3.02 6.83
CA MET A 195 -4.97 -3.65 8.13
C MET A 195 -4.04 -4.84 8.01
N ALA A 196 -3.37 -5.16 9.11
CA ALA A 196 -2.50 -6.31 9.23
C ALA A 196 -2.90 -7.13 10.46
N VAL A 197 -3.10 -8.45 10.31
CA VAL A 197 -3.65 -9.30 11.37
C VAL A 197 -3.16 -10.74 11.20
N LYS A 198 -3.05 -11.50 12.28
CA LYS A 198 -2.72 -12.93 12.19
C LYS A 198 -3.83 -13.71 11.51
N ALA A 199 -3.47 -14.64 10.63
CA ALA A 199 -4.42 -15.47 9.87
C ALA A 199 -5.38 -16.22 10.80
N VAL A 200 -4.92 -16.71 11.94
CA VAL A 200 -5.73 -17.41 12.95
C VAL A 200 -6.90 -16.56 13.44
N HIS A 201 -6.72 -15.26 13.58
CA HIS A 201 -7.80 -14.36 13.98
C HIS A 201 -8.82 -14.17 12.85
N LEU A 202 -8.38 -14.00 11.61
CA LEU A 202 -9.29 -13.93 10.47
C LEU A 202 -10.11 -15.20 10.30
N GLN A 203 -9.50 -16.38 10.47
CA GLN A 203 -10.18 -17.68 10.42
C GLN A 203 -11.25 -17.79 11.51
N LYS A 204 -11.01 -17.21 12.70
CA LYS A 204 -11.97 -17.18 13.80
C LYS A 204 -13.09 -16.18 13.58
N TRP A 205 -12.77 -14.95 13.15
CA TRP A 205 -13.72 -13.82 13.13
C TRP A 205 -14.57 -13.77 11.87
N LEU A 206 -13.99 -13.99 10.69
CA LEU A 206 -14.71 -13.82 9.43
C LEU A 206 -15.97 -14.70 9.28
N PRO A 207 -15.99 -15.97 9.75
CA PRO A 207 -17.23 -16.77 9.71
C PRO A 207 -18.37 -16.20 10.57
N GLN A 208 -18.09 -15.30 11.51
CA GLN A 208 -19.07 -14.68 12.40
C GLN A 208 -19.65 -13.36 11.86
N LEU A 209 -19.12 -12.85 10.73
CA LEU A 209 -19.65 -11.65 10.11
C LEU A 209 -21.10 -11.85 9.69
N ASN A 210 -21.89 -10.79 9.83
CA ASN A 210 -23.27 -10.74 9.34
C ASN A 210 -23.46 -9.51 8.43
N ASN A 211 -24.61 -9.40 7.79
CA ASN A 211 -24.95 -8.30 6.89
C ASN A 211 -26.10 -7.43 7.42
N ASN A 212 -26.31 -7.41 8.72
CA ASN A 212 -27.36 -6.63 9.39
C ASN A 212 -26.94 -5.16 9.52
N ASN A 213 -26.77 -4.44 8.41
CA ASN A 213 -26.34 -3.05 8.34
C ASN A 213 -27.06 -2.32 7.20
N ALA A 214 -26.83 -1.00 7.09
CA ALA A 214 -27.51 -0.14 6.11
C ALA A 214 -27.26 -0.52 4.63
N GLN A 215 -26.23 -1.30 4.33
CA GLN A 215 -25.91 -1.72 2.96
C GLN A 215 -26.28 -3.19 2.68
N GLY A 216 -26.59 -3.99 3.72
CA GLY A 216 -26.81 -5.43 3.57
C GLY A 216 -25.54 -6.20 3.18
N GLU A 217 -24.34 -5.66 3.51
CA GLU A 217 -23.04 -6.21 3.13
C GLU A 217 -22.29 -6.77 4.36
N PHE A 218 -21.42 -7.75 4.14
CA PHE A 218 -20.49 -8.23 5.17
C PHE A 218 -19.32 -7.25 5.28
N TYR A 219 -19.35 -6.41 6.32
CA TYR A 219 -18.30 -5.42 6.54
C TYR A 219 -17.05 -6.06 7.16
N LEU A 220 -15.90 -5.86 6.54
CA LEU A 220 -14.62 -6.27 7.12
C LEU A 220 -14.34 -5.52 8.44
N THR A 221 -14.82 -4.30 8.55
CA THR A 221 -14.65 -3.43 9.72
C THR A 221 -15.28 -3.98 11.00
N ASP A 222 -16.22 -4.93 10.89
CA ASP A 222 -16.83 -5.58 12.06
C ASP A 222 -15.83 -6.47 12.84
N ILE A 223 -14.72 -6.89 12.22
CA ILE A 223 -13.68 -7.63 12.95
C ILE A 223 -13.05 -6.82 14.09
N ILE A 224 -13.15 -5.49 14.07
CA ILE A 224 -12.64 -4.62 15.14
C ILE A 224 -13.37 -4.87 16.46
N ALA A 225 -14.69 -5.03 16.40
CA ALA A 225 -15.47 -5.38 17.59
C ALA A 225 -15.13 -6.78 18.12
N MET A 226 -14.89 -7.74 17.20
CA MET A 226 -14.49 -9.11 17.56
C MET A 226 -13.06 -9.13 18.13
N CYS A 227 -12.14 -8.35 17.55
CA CYS A 227 -10.79 -8.14 18.06
C CYS A 227 -10.82 -7.68 19.53
N LYS A 228 -11.63 -6.65 19.82
CA LYS A 228 -11.80 -6.15 21.18
C LYS A 228 -12.41 -7.20 22.13
N ALA A 229 -13.43 -7.94 21.69
CA ALA A 229 -14.08 -8.99 22.49
C ALA A 229 -13.10 -10.11 22.86
N ASP A 230 -12.15 -10.43 21.98
CA ASP A 230 -11.10 -11.42 22.22
C ASP A 230 -9.90 -10.88 23.00
N GLY A 231 -9.89 -9.61 23.41
CA GLY A 231 -8.79 -8.98 24.13
C GLY A 231 -7.54 -8.76 23.28
N VAL A 232 -7.67 -8.79 21.95
CA VAL A 232 -6.58 -8.45 21.03
C VAL A 232 -6.46 -6.93 20.92
N ALA A 233 -5.27 -6.38 21.12
CA ALA A 233 -5.02 -4.94 21.04
C ALA A 233 -4.98 -4.47 19.59
N ILE A 234 -5.17 -3.16 19.38
CA ILE A 234 -5.08 -2.53 18.06
C ILE A 234 -3.92 -1.53 18.06
N HIS A 235 -2.89 -1.85 17.28
CA HIS A 235 -1.82 -0.92 16.94
C HIS A 235 -2.27 -0.03 15.79
N VAL A 236 -2.23 1.27 15.99
CA VAL A 236 -2.64 2.24 14.97
C VAL A 236 -1.42 2.90 14.36
N GLU A 237 -1.32 2.85 13.05
CA GLU A 237 -0.36 3.63 12.27
C GLU A 237 -1.08 4.68 11.43
N GLN A 238 -0.36 5.76 11.10
CA GLN A 238 -0.83 6.81 10.19
C GLN A 238 0.19 7.04 9.08
N PRO A 239 -0.26 7.27 7.82
CA PRO A 239 0.63 7.60 6.72
C PRO A 239 1.23 9.01 6.90
N ALA A 240 2.32 9.29 6.19
CA ALA A 240 2.93 10.62 6.19
C ALA A 240 2.09 11.66 5.41
N ALA A 241 1.26 11.20 4.46
CA ALA A 241 0.37 12.04 3.68
C ALA A 241 -0.97 11.33 3.45
N VAL A 242 -2.06 12.07 3.39
CA VAL A 242 -3.42 11.56 3.16
C VAL A 242 -3.51 10.82 1.82
N GLU A 243 -2.85 11.34 0.81
CA GLU A 243 -2.83 10.80 -0.54
C GLU A 243 -2.23 9.38 -0.64
N GLU A 244 -1.43 8.96 0.35
CA GLU A 244 -0.95 7.56 0.41
C GLU A 244 -2.09 6.54 0.52
N VAL A 245 -3.20 6.95 1.13
CA VAL A 245 -4.32 6.06 1.47
C VAL A 245 -5.63 6.44 0.78
N GLU A 246 -5.60 7.44 -0.09
CA GLU A 246 -6.75 7.80 -0.91
C GLU A 246 -7.03 6.76 -1.99
N GLY A 247 -8.29 6.32 -2.04
CA GLY A 247 -8.79 5.41 -3.07
C GLY A 247 -9.36 6.16 -4.28
N ILE A 248 -9.09 5.65 -5.47
CA ILE A 248 -9.60 6.19 -6.73
C ILE A 248 -10.96 5.56 -7.05
N ASN A 249 -12.02 6.37 -7.03
CA ASN A 249 -13.38 5.92 -7.32
C ASN A 249 -14.01 6.61 -8.55
N ASN A 250 -13.43 7.72 -9.00
CA ASN A 250 -13.88 8.51 -10.13
C ASN A 250 -12.71 9.20 -10.84
N ARG A 251 -12.99 9.86 -11.97
CA ARG A 251 -11.96 10.50 -12.80
C ARG A 251 -11.32 11.72 -12.14
N GLN A 252 -12.06 12.46 -11.29
CA GLN A 252 -11.51 13.60 -10.57
C GLN A 252 -10.46 13.15 -9.54
N GLN A 253 -10.77 12.10 -8.77
CA GLN A 253 -9.81 11.51 -7.82
C GLN A 253 -8.60 10.93 -8.56
N GLN A 254 -8.80 10.28 -9.72
CA GLN A 254 -7.70 9.80 -10.57
C GLN A 254 -6.77 10.96 -10.97
N ALA A 255 -7.32 12.06 -11.47
CA ALA A 255 -6.54 13.21 -11.90
C ALA A 255 -5.79 13.89 -10.75
N ALA A 256 -6.42 14.00 -9.57
CA ALA A 256 -5.79 14.57 -8.39
C ALA A 256 -4.59 13.72 -7.92
N LEU A 257 -4.77 12.41 -7.80
CA LEU A 257 -3.69 11.50 -7.41
C LEU A 257 -2.60 11.35 -8.48
N GLU A 258 -2.94 11.47 -9.77
CA GLU A 258 -1.95 11.57 -10.84
C GLU A 258 -1.02 12.77 -10.60
N ARG A 259 -1.58 13.98 -10.30
CA ARG A 259 -0.76 15.17 -10.05
C ARG A 259 0.10 15.04 -8.78
N PHE A 260 -0.43 14.41 -7.74
CA PHE A 260 0.35 14.10 -6.54
C PHE A 260 1.52 13.15 -6.84
N TYR A 261 1.26 12.08 -7.59
CA TYR A 261 2.29 11.13 -8.03
C TYR A 261 3.38 11.82 -8.84
N GLN A 262 3.00 12.65 -9.82
CA GLN A 262 3.95 13.37 -10.67
C GLN A 262 4.80 14.35 -9.87
N LYS A 263 4.20 15.04 -8.88
CA LYS A 263 4.94 15.91 -7.96
C LYS A 263 5.99 15.13 -7.14
N GLN A 264 5.64 13.92 -6.68
CA GLN A 264 6.61 13.05 -5.98
C GLN A 264 7.75 12.66 -6.90
N LYS A 265 7.47 12.25 -8.15
CA LYS A 265 8.48 11.88 -9.14
C LYS A 265 9.40 13.04 -9.51
N ALA A 266 8.85 14.23 -9.70
CA ALA A 266 9.63 15.44 -9.91
C ALA A 266 10.56 15.73 -8.72
N ASN A 267 10.05 15.60 -7.50
CA ASN A 267 10.86 15.79 -6.29
C ASN A 267 11.97 14.73 -6.17
N GLU A 268 11.70 13.46 -6.48
CA GLU A 268 12.72 12.40 -6.51
C GLU A 268 13.87 12.75 -7.47
N LEU A 269 13.55 13.27 -8.68
CA LEU A 269 14.56 13.72 -9.66
C LEU A 269 15.37 14.90 -9.14
N MET A 270 14.73 15.92 -8.55
CA MET A 270 15.45 17.08 -8.00
C MET A 270 16.37 16.69 -6.83
N VAL A 271 15.92 15.78 -5.96
CA VAL A 271 16.77 15.22 -4.87
C VAL A 271 17.95 14.43 -5.44
N ALA A 272 17.77 13.76 -6.58
CA ALA A 272 18.84 13.07 -7.30
C ALA A 272 19.80 14.01 -8.07
N GLY A 273 19.55 15.34 -8.07
CA GLY A 273 20.42 16.33 -8.68
C GLY A 273 20.00 16.81 -10.07
N VAL A 274 18.82 16.43 -10.55
CA VAL A 274 18.28 16.93 -11.83
C VAL A 274 17.72 18.34 -11.64
N THR A 275 18.05 19.26 -12.53
CA THR A 275 17.42 20.58 -12.59
C THR A 275 16.12 20.50 -13.38
N LEU A 276 14.99 20.78 -12.71
CA LEU A 276 13.68 20.94 -13.36
C LEU A 276 13.33 22.42 -13.39
N LEU A 277 13.14 23.03 -14.59
CA LEU A 277 12.77 24.45 -14.69
C LEU A 277 11.36 24.71 -14.16
N ASP A 278 10.46 23.75 -14.31
CA ASP A 278 9.13 23.78 -13.66
C ASP A 278 8.69 22.36 -13.29
N PRO A 279 8.83 21.94 -12.02
CA PRO A 279 8.46 20.61 -11.58
C PRO A 279 6.96 20.29 -11.67
N ALA A 280 6.09 21.29 -11.86
CA ALA A 280 4.65 21.08 -12.05
C ALA A 280 4.29 20.72 -13.51
N ARG A 281 5.20 20.93 -14.45
CA ARG A 281 4.99 20.72 -15.88
C ARG A 281 5.86 19.62 -16.47
N ILE A 282 6.02 18.53 -15.72
CA ILE A 282 6.68 17.31 -16.17
C ILE A 282 5.74 16.12 -15.90
N ASP A 283 5.68 15.19 -16.84
CA ASP A 283 4.93 13.93 -16.68
C ASP A 283 5.85 12.73 -16.89
N ILE A 284 5.91 11.84 -15.89
CA ILE A 284 6.67 10.59 -15.92
C ILE A 284 5.70 9.42 -15.91
N ARG A 285 5.63 8.68 -17.04
CA ARG A 285 4.74 7.54 -17.27
C ARG A 285 5.55 6.25 -17.41
N GLY A 286 6.37 5.96 -16.40
CA GLY A 286 7.28 4.82 -16.38
C GLY A 286 8.45 5.07 -15.43
N THR A 287 9.65 4.74 -15.88
CA THR A 287 10.90 4.96 -15.13
C THR A 287 11.80 5.95 -15.84
N ILE A 288 12.43 6.81 -15.07
CA ILE A 288 13.47 7.71 -15.56
C ILE A 288 14.69 7.61 -14.63
N SER A 289 15.87 7.52 -15.21
CA SER A 289 17.14 7.69 -14.50
C SER A 289 17.96 8.76 -15.20
N ALA A 290 18.70 9.56 -14.44
CA ALA A 290 19.48 10.66 -14.96
C ALA A 290 20.89 10.65 -14.37
N GLY A 291 21.86 11.03 -15.18
CA GLY A 291 23.23 11.32 -14.77
C GLY A 291 23.35 12.65 -14.05
N ARG A 292 24.57 13.19 -13.97
CA ARG A 292 24.86 14.49 -13.36
C ARG A 292 24.59 15.64 -14.33
N ASP A 293 24.26 16.81 -13.75
CA ASP A 293 24.10 18.07 -14.49
C ASP A 293 23.02 18.00 -15.59
N VAL A 294 21.99 17.18 -15.38
CA VAL A 294 20.86 17.06 -16.29
C VAL A 294 19.87 18.22 -16.03
N VAL A 295 19.42 18.86 -17.13
CA VAL A 295 18.42 19.93 -17.11
C VAL A 295 17.21 19.50 -17.92
N ILE A 296 16.01 19.63 -17.35
CA ILE A 296 14.74 19.33 -18.02
C ILE A 296 13.86 20.57 -18.00
N ASP A 297 13.48 21.03 -19.19
CA ASP A 297 12.62 22.19 -19.37
C ASP A 297 11.13 21.81 -19.24
N VAL A 298 10.25 22.77 -19.47
CA VAL A 298 8.81 22.66 -19.20
C VAL A 298 8.08 21.80 -20.23
N ASN A 299 6.95 21.23 -19.81
CA ASN A 299 6.03 20.43 -20.64
C ASN A 299 6.68 19.15 -21.22
N CYS A 300 7.64 18.58 -20.53
CA CYS A 300 8.29 17.35 -20.97
C CYS A 300 7.51 16.11 -20.48
N VAL A 301 7.40 15.11 -21.36
CA VAL A 301 6.76 13.82 -21.07
C VAL A 301 7.76 12.69 -21.28
N PHE A 302 7.93 11.85 -20.25
CA PHE A 302 8.78 10.66 -20.30
C PHE A 302 7.91 9.42 -20.16
N GLU A 303 8.00 8.49 -21.13
CA GLU A 303 7.17 7.29 -21.15
C GLU A 303 8.03 6.02 -21.29
N GLY A 304 7.62 4.94 -20.59
CA GLY A 304 8.36 3.68 -20.56
C GLY A 304 9.67 3.80 -19.77
N GLU A 305 10.75 3.24 -20.29
CA GLU A 305 12.08 3.32 -19.68
C GLU A 305 12.92 4.40 -20.36
N VAL A 306 13.32 5.44 -19.60
CA VAL A 306 14.15 6.53 -20.10
C VAL A 306 15.43 6.64 -19.27
N ILE A 307 16.57 6.69 -19.96
CA ILE A 307 17.89 6.84 -19.34
C ILE A 307 18.56 8.07 -19.95
N LEU A 308 18.90 9.05 -19.10
CA LEU A 308 19.61 10.27 -19.48
C LEU A 308 21.05 10.19 -18.96
N GLY A 309 22.03 10.46 -19.83
CA GLY A 309 23.43 10.56 -19.47
C GLY A 309 23.78 11.84 -18.70
N ASP A 310 25.07 12.05 -18.43
CA ASP A 310 25.57 13.29 -17.82
C ASP A 310 25.44 14.47 -18.79
N GLY A 311 25.15 15.68 -18.27
CA GLY A 311 25.10 16.92 -19.06
C GLY A 311 23.98 17.00 -20.10
N VAL A 312 22.98 16.13 -20.01
CA VAL A 312 21.84 16.13 -20.94
C VAL A 312 20.91 17.32 -20.67
N VAL A 313 20.54 18.03 -21.74
CA VAL A 313 19.57 19.12 -21.72
C VAL A 313 18.33 18.71 -22.52
N ILE A 314 17.17 18.62 -21.85
CA ILE A 314 15.90 18.32 -22.50
C ILE A 314 15.14 19.63 -22.71
N GLU A 315 14.99 20.01 -23.96
CA GLU A 315 14.30 21.21 -24.40
C GLU A 315 12.78 21.15 -24.15
N PRO A 316 12.08 22.30 -24.07
CA PRO A 316 10.67 22.34 -23.74
C PRO A 316 9.80 21.61 -24.75
N ASN A 317 8.67 21.05 -24.27
CA ASN A 317 7.68 20.29 -25.07
C ASN A 317 8.24 18.99 -25.68
N SER A 318 9.29 18.41 -25.11
CA SER A 318 9.84 17.13 -25.55
C SER A 318 9.04 15.95 -25.06
N ILE A 319 8.83 14.95 -25.94
CA ILE A 319 8.22 13.67 -25.60
C ILE A 319 9.26 12.58 -25.86
N ILE A 320 9.68 11.87 -24.82
CA ILE A 320 10.74 10.87 -24.86
C ILE A 320 10.19 9.53 -24.42
N ILE A 321 10.24 8.52 -25.29
CA ILE A 321 9.65 7.21 -25.10
C ILE A 321 10.70 6.12 -25.26
N ASN A 322 10.86 5.23 -24.25
CA ASN A 322 11.73 4.05 -24.30
C ASN A 322 13.12 4.36 -24.89
N SER A 323 13.79 5.39 -24.35
CA SER A 323 15.00 5.94 -24.97
C SER A 323 16.17 6.03 -23.99
N LYS A 324 17.38 5.84 -24.54
CA LYS A 324 18.63 6.12 -23.85
C LYS A 324 19.34 7.28 -24.58
N ILE A 325 19.55 8.38 -23.87
CA ILE A 325 20.21 9.60 -24.35
C ILE A 325 21.63 9.61 -23.79
N GLY A 326 22.62 9.79 -24.66
CA GLY A 326 24.05 9.85 -24.30
C GLY A 326 24.42 11.12 -23.54
N ASN A 327 25.68 11.19 -23.08
CA ASN A 327 26.19 12.37 -22.39
C ASN A 327 26.25 13.59 -23.32
N ASP A 328 26.12 14.79 -22.73
CA ASP A 328 26.31 16.08 -23.42
C ASP A 328 25.40 16.25 -24.65
N THR A 329 24.18 15.75 -24.60
CA THR A 329 23.17 15.82 -25.66
C THR A 329 22.17 16.91 -25.37
#